data_147b05583755f857f277e0e7eaf04a51
#
_entry.id   147b05583755f857f277e0e7eaf04a51
#
_cell.length_a   1.000
_cell.length_b   1.000
_cell.length_c   1.000
_cell.angle_alpha   90.00
_cell.angle_beta   90.00
_cell.angle_gamma   90.00
#
_symmetry.space_group_name_H-M   'P 1'
#
loop_
_entity.id
_entity.type
_entity.pdbx_description
1 polymer ?
#
loop_
_entity_poly.entity_id
_entity_poly.type
_entity_poly.pdbx_seq_one_letter_code
_entity_poly.pdbx_strand_id
1 'polypeptide(L)'
;MIAQPYHLYIERTDAEKNMARFYAISIEPTLFGEACLMRRWGRIGTKGQLKVHHFEQEEDAVDLFLDLVRQKRHRAYRTINSAQHTYRESSQRR
;
A
#
# COMPACT_ATOMS: atom_id res chain seq x y z
N MET A 1 5.62 2.03 19.15
CA MET A 1 5.99 0.83 18.41
C MET A 1 4.82 0.30 17.62
N ILE A 2 5.07 -0.13 16.42
CA ILE A 2 4.01 -0.65 15.58
C ILE A 2 3.70 -2.08 16.00
N ALA A 3 2.48 -2.30 16.47
CA ALA A 3 2.11 -3.59 17.02
C ALA A 3 2.02 -4.67 15.94
N GLN A 4 1.62 -4.29 14.75
CA GLN A 4 1.60 -5.23 13.65
C GLN A 4 1.99 -4.48 12.39
N PRO A 5 2.62 -5.16 11.45
CA PRO A 5 3.11 -4.47 10.27
C PRO A 5 1.96 -4.03 9.38
N TYR A 6 2.05 -2.81 8.93
CA TYR A 6 1.17 -2.32 7.89
C TYR A 6 1.92 -2.49 6.59
N HIS A 7 1.45 -3.39 5.77
CA HIS A 7 2.17 -3.76 4.56
C HIS A 7 1.17 -4.26 3.53
N LEU A 8 1.23 -3.70 2.33
CA LEU A 8 0.29 -4.07 1.27
C LEU A 8 0.97 -3.99 -0.08
N TYR A 9 0.70 -4.97 -0.92
CA TYR A 9 1.13 -4.97 -2.31
C TYR A 9 -0.10 -5.22 -3.18
N ILE A 10 -0.37 -4.34 -4.13
CA ILE A 10 -1.52 -4.45 -4.99
C ILE A 10 -1.12 -4.19 -6.44
N GLU A 11 -1.92 -4.69 -7.37
CA GLU A 11 -1.65 -4.53 -8.78
C GLU A 11 -2.88 -4.10 -9.52
N ARG A 12 -2.67 -3.44 -10.63
CA ARG A 12 -3.72 -3.07 -11.55
C ARG A 12 -3.26 -3.41 -12.95
N THR A 13 -4.01 -4.26 -13.63
CA THR A 13 -3.67 -4.68 -14.99
C THR A 13 -4.84 -4.43 -15.91
N ASP A 14 -4.56 -4.10 -17.16
CA ASP A 14 -5.56 -3.90 -18.17
C ASP A 14 -4.90 -4.21 -19.51
N ALA A 15 -5.18 -5.40 -20.05
CA ALA A 15 -4.49 -5.85 -21.26
C ALA A 15 -4.80 -4.96 -22.45
N GLU A 16 -6.01 -4.43 -22.53
CA GLU A 16 -6.38 -3.61 -23.66
C GLU A 16 -5.62 -2.29 -23.68
N LYS A 17 -5.27 -1.79 -22.52
CA LYS A 17 -4.53 -0.56 -22.42
C LYS A 17 -3.05 -0.79 -22.22
N ASN A 18 -2.63 -2.05 -22.30
CA ASN A 18 -1.24 -2.41 -22.05
C ASN A 18 -0.76 -1.85 -20.71
N MET A 19 -1.63 -1.95 -19.71
CA MET A 19 -1.36 -1.41 -18.40
C MET A 19 -1.03 -2.54 -17.44
N ALA A 20 0.09 -2.42 -16.74
CA ALA A 20 0.49 -3.39 -15.74
C ALA A 20 1.26 -2.64 -14.67
N ARG A 21 0.57 -2.23 -13.60
CA ARG A 21 1.14 -1.38 -12.57
C ARG A 21 1.05 -2.03 -11.23
N PHE A 22 2.01 -1.71 -10.37
CA PHE A 22 1.97 -2.18 -9.00
C PHE A 22 2.05 -0.98 -8.05
N TYR A 23 1.62 -1.22 -6.82
CA TYR A 23 1.72 -0.25 -5.76
C TYR A 23 2.01 -1.01 -4.47
N ALA A 24 3.10 -0.66 -3.82
CA ALA A 24 3.50 -1.29 -2.56
C ALA A 24 3.61 -0.20 -1.50
N ILE A 25 3.09 -0.47 -0.32
CA ILE A 25 3.10 0.51 0.75
C ILE A 25 3.34 -0.21 2.07
N SER A 26 4.15 0.39 2.93
CA SER A 26 4.44 -0.19 4.23
C SER A 26 4.76 0.89 5.24
N ILE A 27 4.59 0.56 6.51
CA ILE A 27 4.98 1.41 7.61
C ILE A 27 5.99 0.64 8.44
N GLU A 28 7.11 1.27 8.73
CA GLU A 28 8.15 0.65 9.53
C GLU A 28 8.59 1.60 10.63
N PRO A 29 8.93 1.09 11.79
CA PRO A 29 9.43 1.95 12.86
C PRO A 29 10.86 2.36 12.57
N THR A 30 11.23 3.53 13.05
CA THR A 30 12.62 3.95 12.99
C THR A 30 13.29 3.64 14.33
N LEU A 31 14.60 3.85 14.37
CA LEU A 31 15.33 3.61 15.59
C LEU A 31 14.93 4.55 16.71
N PHE A 32 14.30 5.66 16.37
CA PHE A 32 13.96 6.67 17.36
C PHE A 32 12.50 6.64 17.76
N GLY A 33 11.79 5.56 17.42
CA GLY A 33 10.40 5.46 17.82
C GLY A 33 9.44 6.17 16.91
N GLU A 34 9.93 6.71 15.82
CA GLU A 34 9.07 7.35 14.85
C GLU A 34 8.58 6.32 13.84
N ALA A 35 7.72 6.73 12.96
CA ALA A 35 7.20 5.86 11.92
C ALA A 35 7.61 6.38 10.55
N CYS A 36 7.89 5.44 9.67
CA CYS A 36 8.30 5.75 8.32
C CYS A 36 7.37 5.01 7.36
N LEU A 37 6.63 5.76 6.55
CA LEU A 37 5.77 5.16 5.55
C LEU A 37 6.49 5.20 4.22
N MET A 38 6.68 4.02 3.63
CA MET A 38 7.35 3.90 2.34
C MET A 38 6.35 3.43 1.33
N ARG A 39 6.34 4.06 0.17
CA ARG A 39 5.49 3.61 -0.92
C ARG A 39 6.28 3.58 -2.21
N ARG A 40 6.01 2.55 -2.99
CA ARG A 40 6.69 2.34 -4.26
C ARG A 40 5.64 1.99 -5.29
N TRP A 41 5.80 2.51 -6.48
CA TRP A 41 4.84 2.24 -7.54
C TRP A 41 5.54 2.30 -8.88
N GLY A 42 4.93 1.64 -9.86
CA GLY A 42 5.52 1.65 -11.20
C GLY A 42 4.93 0.53 -12.03
N ARG A 43 5.66 0.18 -13.08
CA ARG A 43 5.25 -0.91 -13.93
C ARG A 43 5.69 -2.23 -13.32
N ILE A 44 4.84 -3.23 -13.41
CA ILE A 44 5.17 -4.55 -12.88
C ILE A 44 6.43 -5.05 -13.56
N GLY A 45 7.37 -5.54 -12.76
CA GLY A 45 8.65 -6.01 -13.26
C GLY A 45 9.76 -4.99 -13.18
N THR A 46 9.46 -3.76 -12.74
CA THR A 46 10.49 -2.75 -12.56
C THR A 46 10.58 -2.37 -11.09
N LYS A 47 11.62 -1.63 -10.74
CA LYS A 47 11.72 -1.11 -9.39
C LYS A 47 10.71 -0.02 -9.11
N GLY A 48 10.34 0.73 -10.13
CA GLY A 48 9.42 1.82 -9.95
C GLY A 48 10.02 2.99 -9.21
N GLN A 49 9.15 3.82 -8.67
CA GLN A 49 9.54 4.99 -7.91
C GLN A 49 9.27 4.74 -6.45
N LEU A 50 10.04 5.41 -5.60
CA LEU A 50 9.92 5.24 -4.16
C LEU A 50 9.75 6.60 -3.53
N LYS A 51 8.83 6.70 -2.59
CA LYS A 51 8.66 7.90 -1.79
C LYS A 51 8.56 7.51 -0.34
N VAL A 52 9.22 8.27 0.52
CA VAL A 52 9.27 7.99 1.95
C VAL A 52 8.71 9.18 2.69
N HIS A 53 7.82 8.91 3.63
CA HIS A 53 7.24 9.94 4.50
C HIS A 53 7.62 9.61 5.93
N HIS A 54 8.08 10.62 6.66
CA HIS A 54 8.46 10.45 8.06
C HIS A 54 7.42 11.09 8.96
N PHE A 55 7.06 10.38 10.01
CA PHE A 55 6.08 10.86 10.96
C PHE A 55 6.60 10.67 12.38
N GLU A 56 6.35 11.64 13.23
CA GLU A 56 6.71 11.50 14.63
C GLU A 56 5.74 10.61 15.37
N GLN A 57 4.50 10.54 14.88
CA GLN A 57 3.46 9.73 15.50
C GLN A 57 3.05 8.62 14.57
N GLU A 58 3.00 7.41 15.11
CA GLU A 58 2.57 6.27 14.31
C GLU A 58 1.18 6.46 13.75
N GLU A 59 0.31 7.10 14.50
CA GLU A 59 -1.07 7.31 14.07
C GLU A 59 -1.17 8.08 12.77
N ASP A 60 -0.29 9.06 12.60
CA ASP A 60 -0.33 9.84 11.37
C ASP A 60 0.10 9.01 10.18
N ALA A 61 1.06 8.12 10.39
CA ALA A 61 1.47 7.22 9.31
C ALA A 61 0.34 6.26 8.94
N VAL A 62 -0.37 5.75 9.95
CA VAL A 62 -1.48 4.85 9.70
C VAL A 62 -2.60 5.56 8.94
N ASP A 63 -2.89 6.80 9.31
CA ASP A 63 -3.92 7.56 8.63
C ASP A 63 -3.60 7.72 7.15
N LEU A 64 -2.35 8.07 6.84
CA LEU A 64 -1.96 8.20 5.45
C LEU A 64 -2.00 6.86 4.74
N PHE A 65 -1.57 5.79 5.42
CA PHE A 65 -1.59 4.45 4.84
C PHE A 65 -3.01 4.08 4.41
N LEU A 66 -3.96 4.25 5.32
CA LEU A 66 -5.34 3.86 5.03
C LEU A 66 -5.94 4.72 3.92
N ASP A 67 -5.59 6.00 3.91
CA ASP A 67 -6.10 6.90 2.89
C ASP A 67 -5.58 6.52 1.51
N LEU A 68 -4.29 6.20 1.42
CA LEU A 68 -3.70 5.82 0.14
C LEU A 68 -4.24 4.49 -0.35
N VAL A 69 -4.45 3.54 0.56
CA VAL A 69 -5.01 2.25 0.18
C VAL A 69 -6.41 2.45 -0.38
N ARG A 70 -7.20 3.30 0.27
CA ARG A 70 -8.56 3.56 -0.20
C ARG A 70 -8.54 4.17 -1.60
N GLN A 71 -7.62 5.09 -1.84
CA GLN A 71 -7.52 5.70 -3.16
C GLN A 71 -7.18 4.68 -4.24
N LYS A 72 -6.27 3.76 -3.93
CA LYS A 72 -5.86 2.78 -4.92
C LYS A 72 -6.97 1.78 -5.20
N ARG A 73 -7.77 1.47 -4.21
CA ARG A 73 -8.90 0.58 -4.43
C ARG A 73 -9.91 1.20 -5.36
N HIS A 74 -10.12 2.50 -5.23
CA HIS A 74 -11.01 3.19 -6.15
C HIS A 74 -10.50 3.15 -7.58
N ARG A 75 -9.19 2.97 -7.76
CA ARG A 75 -8.60 2.90 -9.08
C ARG A 75 -8.45 1.47 -9.58
N ALA A 76 -9.17 0.54 -8.97
CA ALA A 76 -9.22 -0.85 -9.42
C ALA A 76 -7.92 -1.62 -9.24
N TYR A 77 -7.09 -1.22 -8.28
CA TYR A 77 -5.95 -2.04 -7.91
C TYR A 77 -6.46 -3.25 -7.15
N ARG A 78 -5.77 -4.36 -7.31
CA ARG A 78 -6.17 -5.59 -6.66
C ARG A 78 -5.13 -6.03 -5.66
N THR A 79 -5.61 -6.60 -4.57
CA THR A 79 -4.75 -7.18 -3.56
C THR A 79 -4.25 -8.53 -4.05
N ILE A 80 -2.96 -8.73 -3.94
CA ILE A 80 -2.32 -9.95 -4.38
C ILE A 80 -2.07 -10.91 -3.24
N ASN A 81 -1.80 -10.37 -2.07
CA ASN A 81 -1.46 -11.19 -0.92
C ASN A 81 -2.69 -11.94 -0.43
N SER A 82 -2.58 -13.26 -0.27
CA SER A 82 -3.72 -14.05 0.14
C SER A 82 -4.17 -13.73 1.55
N ALA A 83 -3.29 -13.27 2.40
CA ALA A 83 -3.71 -12.91 3.75
C ALA A 83 -4.66 -11.73 3.75
N GLN A 84 -4.59 -10.90 2.72
CA GLN A 84 -5.47 -9.76 2.63
C GLN A 84 -6.70 -10.05 1.83
N HIS A 85 -6.78 -11.23 1.32
CA HIS A 85 -7.87 -11.63 0.50
C HIS A 85 -9.21 -11.51 1.24
N THR A 86 -9.25 -11.94 2.47
CA THR A 86 -10.47 -11.88 3.26
C THR A 86 -10.93 -10.45 3.45
N TYR A 87 -10.01 -9.60 3.80
CA TYR A 87 -10.34 -8.21 3.99
C TYR A 87 -10.89 -7.61 2.71
N ARG A 88 -10.27 -7.93 1.60
CA ARG A 88 -10.69 -7.39 0.35
C ARG A 88 -12.10 -7.80 -0.01
N GLU A 89 -12.43 -9.04 0.26
CA GLU A 89 -13.74 -9.49 -0.07
C GLU A 89 -14.83 -8.78 0.68
N SER A 90 -14.59 -8.55 1.94
CA SER A 90 -15.62 -7.89 2.71
C SER A 90 -15.81 -6.47 2.24
N SER A 91 -14.78 -5.85 1.76
CA SER A 91 -14.92 -4.46 1.34
C SER A 91 -15.54 -4.33 -0.02
N GLN A 92 -15.55 -5.38 -0.78
CA GLN A 92 -16.06 -5.28 -2.10
C GLN A 92 -17.50 -5.34 -2.22
N ARG A 93 -18.05 -5.80 -1.29
CA ARG A 93 -19.34 -5.94 -1.43
C ARG A 93 -19.97 -4.81 -1.56
N ARG A 94 -19.89 -4.36 -1.89
CA ARG A 94 -20.23 -3.35 -2.23
C ARG A 94 -20.31 -2.77 -2.55
#